data_bf2494e73663b9604c6b072343d91df1
#
_entry.id   bf2494e73663b9604c6b072343d91df1
#
_cell.length_a   1.000
_cell.length_b   1.000
_cell.length_c   1.000
_cell.angle_alpha   90.00
_cell.angle_beta   90.00
_cell.angle_gamma   90.00
#
_symmetry.space_group_name_H-M   'P 1'
#
loop_
_entity.id
_entity.type
_entity.pdbx_description
1 polymer ?
#
loop_
_entity_poly.entity_id
_entity_poly.type
_entity_poly.pdbx_seq_one_letter_code
_entity_poly.pdbx_strand_id
1 'polypeptide(L)'
;MLDEQAKKTILRKIPHGLYVCGVKDGEEVNGFTASWIMQASFTPPLVVNCVKQDSKSHAMIKASGVFALSVLEAGQKDLAQKFFKPQRRSGDKFEDVEFYLGEETGCPIIKDSLGYVECKVVSAVEHGDHTVYVGEVIGAGVHREGDALLLESTGWNYGG
;
A
#
# COMPACT_ATOMS: atom_id res chain seq x y z
N MET A 1 23.04 3.63 24.42
CA MET A 1 21.66 4.16 24.53
C MET A 1 21.24 4.71 23.17
N LEU A 2 20.01 4.47 22.74
CA LEU A 2 19.52 4.97 21.44
C LEU A 2 19.28 6.49 21.54
N ASP A 3 19.89 7.25 20.65
CA ASP A 3 19.58 8.67 20.46
C ASP A 3 18.28 8.81 19.64
N GLU A 4 17.19 9.14 20.31
CA GLU A 4 15.86 9.24 19.70
C GLU A 4 15.77 10.34 18.64
N GLN A 5 16.49 11.47 18.82
CA GLN A 5 16.48 12.56 17.84
C GLN A 5 17.27 12.16 16.59
N ALA A 6 18.42 11.55 16.75
CA ALA A 6 19.23 11.05 15.63
C ALA A 6 18.46 9.96 14.85
N LYS A 7 17.86 8.99 15.57
CA LYS A 7 17.03 7.94 14.98
C LYS A 7 15.92 8.55 14.10
N LYS A 8 15.12 9.46 14.67
CA LYS A 8 14.02 10.12 13.96
C LYS A 8 14.51 10.86 12.72
N THR A 9 15.60 11.60 12.85
CA THR A 9 16.18 12.39 11.76
C THR A 9 16.61 11.50 10.60
N ILE A 10 17.30 10.41 10.89
CA ILE A 10 17.87 9.52 9.86
C ILE A 10 16.80 8.64 9.23
N LEU A 11 15.90 8.04 10.02
CA LEU A 11 14.84 7.19 9.47
C LEU A 11 13.91 7.96 8.52
N ARG A 12 13.68 9.25 8.77
CA ARG A 12 12.91 10.11 7.87
C ARG A 12 13.63 10.46 6.55
N LYS A 13 14.93 10.17 6.44
CA LYS A 13 15.69 10.33 5.19
C LYS A 13 15.57 9.13 4.24
N ILE A 14 15.02 8.00 4.70
CA ILE A 14 14.74 6.87 3.82
C ILE A 14 13.63 7.29 2.86
N PRO A 15 13.89 7.29 1.53
CA PRO A 15 12.88 7.71 0.56
C PRO A 15 11.78 6.65 0.43
N HIS A 16 10.55 7.11 0.26
CA HIS A 16 9.38 6.24 0.06
C HIS A 16 8.53 6.76 -1.10
N GLY A 17 8.01 5.83 -1.91
CA GLY A 17 6.88 6.10 -2.77
C GLY A 17 5.57 6.11 -1.99
N LEU A 18 4.49 6.55 -2.63
CA LEU A 18 3.14 6.47 -2.10
C LEU A 18 2.26 5.62 -3.00
N TYR A 19 1.48 4.76 -2.35
CA TYR A 19 0.63 3.76 -2.97
C TYR A 19 -0.73 3.75 -2.31
N VAL A 20 -1.76 3.30 -3.02
CA VAL A 20 -2.98 2.83 -2.37
C VAL A 20 -2.90 1.31 -2.31
N CYS A 21 -2.89 0.78 -1.09
CA CYS A 21 -2.97 -0.65 -0.87
C CYS A 21 -4.43 -1.07 -0.77
N GLY A 22 -4.90 -1.81 -1.77
CA GLY A 22 -6.22 -2.41 -1.78
C GLY A 22 -6.24 -3.69 -0.97
N VAL A 23 -7.27 -3.85 -0.14
CA VAL A 23 -7.44 -4.98 0.78
C VAL A 23 -8.85 -5.52 0.71
N LYS A 24 -9.04 -6.79 1.11
CA LYS A 24 -10.35 -7.42 1.17
C LYS A 24 -10.48 -8.35 2.37
N ASP A 25 -11.72 -8.60 2.75
CA ASP A 25 -12.13 -9.68 3.65
C ASP A 25 -13.52 -10.14 3.21
N GLY A 26 -13.60 -11.34 2.61
CA GLY A 26 -14.82 -11.79 1.94
C GLY A 26 -15.24 -10.81 0.83
N GLU A 27 -16.46 -10.30 0.92
CA GLU A 27 -17.02 -9.32 -0.02
C GLU A 27 -16.66 -7.86 0.34
N GLU A 28 -16.17 -7.64 1.56
CA GLU A 28 -15.75 -6.31 1.98
C GLU A 28 -14.40 -5.95 1.35
N VAL A 29 -14.33 -4.77 0.76
CA VAL A 29 -13.09 -4.21 0.21
C VAL A 29 -12.84 -2.84 0.80
N ASN A 30 -11.56 -2.48 0.93
CA ASN A 30 -11.12 -1.18 1.38
C ASN A 30 -9.73 -0.86 0.80
N GLY A 31 -9.19 0.28 1.16
CA GLY A 31 -7.85 0.68 0.79
C GLY A 31 -7.25 1.64 1.80
N PHE A 32 -5.94 1.71 1.84
CA PHE A 32 -5.20 2.66 2.66
C PHE A 32 -3.95 3.15 1.93
N THR A 33 -3.52 4.35 2.28
CA THR A 33 -2.27 4.90 1.76
C THR A 33 -1.09 4.22 2.43
N ALA A 34 -0.25 3.58 1.62
CA ALA A 34 0.94 2.85 2.06
C ALA A 34 2.21 3.56 1.57
N SER A 35 3.25 3.56 2.40
CA SER A 35 4.56 4.15 2.07
C SER A 35 5.73 3.21 2.37
N TRP A 36 5.59 2.26 3.26
CA TRP A 36 6.67 1.32 3.58
C TRP A 36 6.58 0.08 2.69
N ILE A 37 6.87 0.29 1.41
CA ILE A 37 6.83 -0.71 0.34
C ILE A 37 8.21 -0.80 -0.31
N MET A 38 8.65 -2.02 -0.59
CA MET A 38 9.92 -2.26 -1.27
C MET A 38 9.88 -3.56 -2.07
N GLN A 39 10.50 -3.58 -3.24
CA GLN A 39 10.79 -4.84 -3.94
C GLN A 39 11.84 -5.63 -3.17
N ALA A 40 11.63 -6.93 -3.00
CA ALA A 40 12.46 -7.78 -2.15
C ALA A 40 13.10 -8.98 -2.88
N SER A 41 12.65 -9.33 -4.09
CA SER A 41 13.21 -10.45 -4.88
C SER A 41 12.82 -10.33 -6.35
N PHE A 42 13.66 -10.86 -7.22
CA PHE A 42 13.37 -11.02 -8.66
C PHE A 42 12.65 -12.33 -8.95
N THR A 43 13.10 -13.43 -8.34
CA THR A 43 12.60 -14.78 -8.63
C THR A 43 12.50 -15.60 -7.35
N PRO A 44 11.28 -15.87 -6.86
CA PRO A 44 10.02 -15.27 -7.32
C PRO A 44 9.99 -13.75 -7.10
N PRO A 45 9.15 -13.01 -7.83
CA PRO A 45 9.03 -11.57 -7.61
C PRO A 45 8.31 -11.30 -6.28
N LEU A 46 9.01 -10.68 -5.34
CA LEU A 46 8.47 -10.38 -4.01
C LEU A 46 8.48 -8.89 -3.74
N VAL A 47 7.47 -8.45 -3.00
CA VAL A 47 7.41 -7.12 -2.39
C VAL A 47 7.20 -7.23 -0.89
N VAL A 48 7.74 -6.26 -0.16
CA VAL A 48 7.50 -6.08 1.27
C VAL A 48 6.50 -4.96 1.47
N ASN A 49 5.53 -5.19 2.34
CA ASN A 49 4.51 -4.21 2.73
C ASN A 49 4.39 -4.21 4.26
N CYS A 50 4.81 -3.12 4.90
CA CYS A 50 4.76 -2.99 6.35
C CYS A 50 3.46 -2.29 6.76
N VAL A 51 2.59 -3.01 7.46
CA VAL A 51 1.23 -2.57 7.79
C VAL A 51 1.03 -2.48 9.29
N LYS A 52 0.49 -1.34 9.75
CA LYS A 52 0.26 -1.09 11.17
C LYS A 52 -0.74 -2.09 11.77
N GLN A 53 -0.34 -2.77 12.85
CA GLN A 53 -1.08 -3.92 13.40
C GLN A 53 -2.46 -3.57 13.96
N ASP A 54 -2.67 -2.35 14.43
CA ASP A 54 -3.96 -1.89 14.99
C ASP A 54 -4.90 -1.30 13.93
N SER A 55 -4.62 -1.51 12.63
CA SER A 55 -5.46 -1.01 11.55
C SER A 55 -6.48 -2.05 11.07
N LYS A 56 -7.62 -1.57 10.56
CA LYS A 56 -8.61 -2.42 9.88
C LYS A 56 -7.99 -3.16 8.68
N SER A 57 -7.16 -2.48 7.91
CA SER A 57 -6.51 -3.06 6.73
C SER A 57 -5.57 -4.21 7.08
N HIS A 58 -4.87 -4.13 8.22
CA HIS A 58 -4.05 -5.23 8.73
C HIS A 58 -4.90 -6.48 8.97
N ALA A 59 -6.05 -6.32 9.65
CA ALA A 59 -6.97 -7.45 9.91
C ALA A 59 -7.48 -8.06 8.59
N MET A 60 -7.79 -7.24 7.60
CA MET A 60 -8.26 -7.71 6.29
C MET A 60 -7.18 -8.48 5.52
N ILE A 61 -5.93 -8.02 5.51
CA ILE A 61 -4.81 -8.75 4.89
C ILE A 61 -4.57 -10.07 5.63
N LYS A 62 -4.60 -10.05 6.95
CA LYS A 62 -4.40 -11.27 7.76
C LYS A 62 -5.49 -12.32 7.48
N ALA A 63 -6.73 -11.89 7.30
CA ALA A 63 -7.86 -12.77 7.00
C ALA A 63 -7.82 -13.33 5.58
N SER A 64 -7.50 -12.49 4.58
CA SER A 64 -7.57 -12.88 3.16
C SER A 64 -6.26 -13.46 2.61
N GLY A 65 -5.12 -13.05 3.15
CA GLY A 65 -3.80 -13.43 2.65
C GLY A 65 -3.41 -12.77 1.32
N VAL A 66 -4.10 -11.69 0.93
CA VAL A 66 -3.85 -10.98 -0.34
C VAL A 66 -3.90 -9.47 -0.15
N PHE A 67 -3.24 -8.75 -1.05
CA PHE A 67 -3.35 -7.30 -1.20
C PHE A 67 -3.01 -6.87 -2.62
N ALA A 68 -3.41 -5.67 -3.01
CA ALA A 68 -2.99 -5.05 -4.26
C ALA A 68 -2.36 -3.69 -3.99
N LEU A 69 -1.37 -3.31 -4.76
CA LEU A 69 -0.70 -2.00 -4.66
C LEU A 69 -0.94 -1.22 -5.94
N SER A 70 -1.65 -0.10 -5.84
CA SER A 70 -1.78 0.88 -6.93
C SER A 70 -0.70 1.95 -6.77
N VAL A 71 0.15 2.11 -7.77
CA VAL A 71 1.25 3.09 -7.75
C VAL A 71 0.70 4.47 -8.11
N LEU A 72 0.77 5.42 -7.19
CA LEU A 72 0.29 6.76 -7.43
C LEU A 72 1.27 7.58 -8.27
N GLU A 73 0.72 8.48 -9.08
CA GLU A 73 1.48 9.40 -9.92
C GLU A 73 1.85 10.68 -9.18
N ALA A 74 2.98 11.27 -9.54
CA ALA A 74 3.39 12.59 -9.06
C ALA A 74 2.25 13.60 -9.23
N GLY A 75 1.95 14.37 -8.18
CA GLY A 75 0.82 15.29 -8.13
C GLY A 75 -0.47 14.73 -7.52
N GLN A 76 -0.57 13.42 -7.30
CA GLN A 76 -1.77 12.79 -6.72
C GLN A 76 -1.80 12.82 -5.17
N LYS A 77 -1.25 13.87 -4.56
CA LYS A 77 -1.27 14.06 -3.11
C LYS A 77 -2.70 14.01 -2.53
N ASP A 78 -3.65 14.66 -3.20
CA ASP A 78 -5.04 14.72 -2.73
C ASP A 78 -5.71 13.34 -2.78
N LEU A 79 -5.40 12.53 -3.79
CA LEU A 79 -5.88 11.15 -3.86
C LEU A 79 -5.31 10.32 -2.71
N ALA A 80 -4.00 10.41 -2.47
CA ALA A 80 -3.35 9.72 -1.36
C ALA A 80 -3.99 10.10 -0.01
N GLN A 81 -4.30 11.37 0.21
CA GLN A 81 -4.89 11.86 1.46
C GLN A 81 -6.27 11.26 1.74
N LYS A 82 -7.06 10.97 0.72
CA LYS A 82 -8.38 10.34 0.88
C LYS A 82 -8.29 9.00 1.60
N PHE A 83 -7.21 8.24 1.36
CA PHE A 83 -7.00 6.91 1.93
C PHE A 83 -6.27 6.89 3.28
N PHE A 84 -6.18 8.02 3.98
CA PHE A 84 -5.67 8.06 5.36
C PHE A 84 -6.66 7.48 6.38
N LYS A 85 -7.89 7.27 5.97
CA LYS A 85 -8.96 6.66 6.78
C LYS A 85 -9.68 5.59 5.96
N PRO A 86 -10.39 4.65 6.63
CA PRO A 86 -11.22 3.66 5.95
C PRO A 86 -12.23 4.33 5.02
N GLN A 87 -12.44 3.70 3.86
CA GLN A 87 -13.32 4.22 2.82
C GLN A 87 -14.71 3.59 2.89
N ARG A 88 -15.72 4.33 2.41
CA ARG A 88 -17.05 3.82 2.16
C ARG A 88 -17.16 3.45 0.70
N ARG A 89 -17.50 2.19 0.42
CA ARG A 89 -17.73 1.68 -0.92
C ARG A 89 -19.15 2.02 -1.39
N SER A 90 -19.27 2.47 -2.63
CA SER A 90 -20.54 2.58 -3.37
C SER A 90 -20.30 2.06 -4.79
N GLY A 91 -20.76 0.83 -5.09
CA GLY A 91 -20.47 0.16 -6.35
C GLY A 91 -18.97 -0.03 -6.58
N ASP A 92 -18.46 0.55 -7.66
CA ASP A 92 -17.04 0.53 -8.04
C ASP A 92 -16.30 1.82 -7.66
N LYS A 93 -16.76 2.48 -6.60
CA LYS A 93 -16.14 3.71 -6.07
C LYS A 93 -15.97 3.67 -4.58
N PHE A 94 -14.88 4.29 -4.13
CA PHE A 94 -14.67 4.76 -2.77
C PHE A 94 -14.94 6.27 -2.76
N GLU A 95 -16.15 6.67 -2.33
CA GLU A 95 -16.63 8.04 -2.50
C GLU A 95 -16.61 8.44 -3.99
N ASP A 96 -15.67 9.29 -4.41
CA ASP A 96 -15.48 9.74 -5.80
C ASP A 96 -14.31 9.05 -6.52
N VAL A 97 -13.58 8.16 -5.83
CA VAL A 97 -12.42 7.44 -6.40
C VAL A 97 -12.86 6.12 -7.02
N GLU A 98 -12.71 6.00 -8.33
CA GLU A 98 -13.03 4.78 -9.06
C GLU A 98 -11.98 3.69 -8.86
N PHE A 99 -12.44 2.46 -8.71
CA PHE A 99 -11.60 1.27 -8.65
C PHE A 99 -12.24 0.12 -9.46
N TYR A 100 -11.49 -0.93 -9.68
CA TYR A 100 -11.98 -2.23 -10.09
C TYR A 100 -11.34 -3.32 -9.23
N LEU A 101 -11.92 -4.50 -9.22
CA LEU A 101 -11.37 -5.63 -8.49
C LEU A 101 -10.33 -6.35 -9.34
N GLY A 102 -9.17 -6.61 -8.76
CA GLY A 102 -8.10 -7.35 -9.43
C GLY A 102 -8.52 -8.79 -9.75
N GLU A 103 -8.09 -9.30 -10.88
CA GLU A 103 -8.47 -10.64 -11.37
C GLU A 103 -7.88 -11.75 -10.49
N GLU A 104 -6.68 -11.55 -9.95
CA GLU A 104 -5.96 -12.57 -9.18
C GLU A 104 -6.35 -12.55 -7.69
N THR A 105 -6.57 -11.38 -7.11
CA THR A 105 -6.80 -11.23 -5.67
C THR A 105 -8.22 -10.83 -5.29
N GLY A 106 -8.94 -10.18 -6.19
CA GLY A 106 -10.21 -9.52 -5.88
C GLY A 106 -10.05 -8.26 -5.01
N CYS A 107 -8.82 -7.79 -4.79
CA CYS A 107 -8.56 -6.54 -4.09
C CYS A 107 -8.82 -5.33 -4.99
N PRO A 108 -9.27 -4.18 -4.43
CA PRO A 108 -9.48 -2.99 -5.24
C PRO A 108 -8.18 -2.42 -5.80
N ILE A 109 -8.24 -2.07 -7.07
CA ILE A 109 -7.17 -1.40 -7.82
C ILE A 109 -7.69 -0.05 -8.25
N ILE A 110 -6.97 1.02 -7.91
CA ILE A 110 -7.35 2.38 -8.24
C ILE A 110 -7.18 2.63 -9.74
N LYS A 111 -8.26 3.02 -10.43
CA LYS A 111 -8.21 3.28 -11.88
C LYS A 111 -7.27 4.43 -12.23
N ASP A 112 -7.32 5.50 -11.44
CA ASP A 112 -6.46 6.67 -11.62
C ASP A 112 -5.11 6.48 -10.90
N SER A 113 -4.32 5.52 -11.39
CA SER A 113 -2.96 5.22 -10.93
C SER A 113 -2.06 4.91 -12.13
N LEU A 114 -0.74 4.88 -11.94
CA LEU A 114 0.20 4.49 -13.00
C LEU A 114 0.04 3.02 -13.39
N GLY A 115 -0.35 2.21 -12.44
CA GLY A 115 -0.49 0.77 -12.60
C GLY A 115 -0.51 0.08 -11.24
N TYR A 116 -0.43 -1.24 -11.25
CA TYR A 116 -0.61 -2.03 -10.04
C TYR A 116 0.17 -3.33 -10.05
N VAL A 117 0.33 -3.89 -8.86
CA VAL A 117 0.67 -5.29 -8.64
C VAL A 117 -0.34 -5.92 -7.71
N GLU A 118 -0.67 -7.19 -7.93
CA GLU A 118 -1.49 -8.01 -7.06
C GLU A 118 -0.60 -9.04 -6.35
N CYS A 119 -0.77 -9.21 -5.06
CA CYS A 119 0.14 -9.98 -4.24
C CYS A 119 -0.58 -11.00 -3.36
N LYS A 120 0.02 -12.19 -3.28
CA LYS A 120 -0.33 -13.22 -2.31
C LYS A 120 0.70 -13.21 -1.18
N VAL A 121 0.24 -13.11 0.05
CA VAL A 121 1.12 -13.17 1.23
C VAL A 121 1.76 -14.55 1.34
N VAL A 122 3.08 -14.60 1.39
CA VAL A 122 3.87 -15.84 1.55
C VAL A 122 4.58 -15.90 2.90
N SER A 123 4.76 -14.77 3.58
CA SER A 123 5.37 -14.69 4.91
C SER A 123 4.92 -13.42 5.63
N ALA A 124 4.96 -13.45 6.96
CA ALA A 124 4.67 -12.31 7.81
C ALA A 124 5.60 -12.31 9.03
N VAL A 125 6.13 -11.12 9.39
CA VAL A 125 6.98 -10.92 10.56
C VAL A 125 6.32 -9.89 11.46
N GLU A 126 6.03 -10.29 12.70
CA GLU A 126 5.27 -9.50 13.69
C GLU A 126 6.13 -9.18 14.92
N HIS A 127 7.22 -8.42 14.75
CA HIS A 127 8.11 -8.05 15.86
C HIS A 127 7.82 -6.66 16.47
N GLY A 128 7.38 -5.71 15.66
CA GLY A 128 7.11 -4.34 16.07
C GLY A 128 5.62 -4.02 16.03
N ASP A 129 5.30 -2.74 15.91
CA ASP A 129 3.93 -2.23 15.78
C ASP A 129 3.38 -2.32 14.34
N HIS A 130 4.21 -2.70 13.38
CA HIS A 130 3.86 -3.03 12.01
C HIS A 130 4.20 -4.49 11.71
N THR A 131 3.32 -5.17 10.99
CA THR A 131 3.63 -6.48 10.42
C THR A 131 4.32 -6.28 9.07
N VAL A 132 5.46 -6.94 8.90
CA VAL A 132 6.17 -7.00 7.62
C VAL A 132 5.57 -8.15 6.81
N TYR A 133 4.65 -7.85 5.89
CA TYR A 133 4.14 -8.83 4.95
C TYR A 133 5.08 -8.98 3.78
N VAL A 134 5.43 -10.20 3.44
CA VAL A 134 6.11 -10.53 2.18
C VAL A 134 5.05 -11.07 1.23
N GLY A 135 4.84 -10.37 0.13
CA GLY A 135 3.88 -10.73 -0.91
C GLY A 135 4.57 -11.18 -2.20
N GLU A 136 4.18 -12.32 -2.72
CA GLU A 136 4.55 -12.74 -4.06
C GLU A 136 3.65 -12.02 -5.07
N VAL A 137 4.25 -11.37 -6.06
CA VAL A 137 3.53 -10.71 -7.15
C VAL A 137 2.97 -11.78 -8.08
N ILE A 138 1.64 -11.88 -8.12
CA ILE A 138 0.90 -12.87 -8.93
C ILE A 138 0.12 -12.23 -10.09
N GLY A 139 0.02 -10.90 -10.11
CA GLY A 139 -0.60 -10.12 -11.18
C GLY A 139 -0.01 -8.73 -11.24
N ALA A 140 0.00 -8.13 -12.41
CA ALA A 140 0.47 -6.76 -12.61
C ALA A 140 -0.15 -6.14 -13.86
N GLY A 141 -0.30 -4.81 -13.86
CA GLY A 141 -0.76 -4.07 -15.03
C GLY A 141 -0.29 -2.63 -15.02
N VAL A 142 -0.16 -2.07 -16.21
CA VAL A 142 0.22 -0.67 -16.42
C VAL A 142 -0.99 0.07 -16.99
N HIS A 143 -1.36 1.20 -16.36
CA HIS A 143 -2.44 2.06 -16.88
C HIS A 143 -1.88 3.15 -17.78
N ARG A 144 -0.76 3.79 -17.37
CA ARG A 144 -0.08 4.83 -18.10
C ARG A 144 1.37 5.00 -17.62
N GLU A 145 2.19 5.63 -18.43
CA GLU A 145 3.52 6.06 -18.01
C GLU A 145 3.44 7.34 -17.16
N GLY A 146 4.44 7.55 -16.34
CA GLY A 146 4.54 8.72 -15.45
C GLY A 146 5.56 8.48 -14.33
N ASP A 147 5.77 9.50 -13.52
CA ASP A 147 6.64 9.43 -12.36
C ASP A 147 5.83 9.09 -11.12
N ALA A 148 6.37 8.25 -10.24
CA ALA A 148 5.73 7.88 -8.99
C ALA A 148 5.64 9.05 -8.01
N LEU A 149 4.56 9.09 -7.24
CA LEU A 149 4.41 10.04 -6.13
C LEU A 149 5.36 9.64 -5.00
N LEU A 150 6.20 10.56 -4.58
CA LEU A 150 7.14 10.38 -3.47
C LEU A 150 6.61 11.04 -2.20
N LEU A 151 6.77 10.38 -1.06
CA LEU A 151 6.35 10.91 0.25
C LEU A 151 6.96 12.27 0.54
N GLU A 152 8.25 12.44 0.27
CA GLU A 152 8.97 13.71 0.50
C GLU A 152 8.42 14.88 -0.31
N SER A 153 7.81 14.65 -1.48
CA SER A 153 7.20 15.71 -2.30
C SER A 153 5.89 16.26 -1.70
N THR A 154 5.27 15.52 -0.78
CA THR A 154 4.01 15.91 -0.15
C THR A 154 4.16 16.82 1.06
N GLY A 155 5.34 16.87 1.66
CA GLY A 155 5.57 17.52 2.95
C GLY A 155 5.13 16.68 4.16
N TRP A 156 4.56 15.50 3.95
CA TRP A 156 4.19 14.58 5.03
C TRP A 156 5.39 13.76 5.50
N ASN A 157 5.28 13.28 6.74
CA ASN A 157 6.22 12.33 7.31
C ASN A 157 5.46 11.10 7.82
N TYR A 158 6.02 9.94 7.58
CA TYR A 158 5.59 8.69 8.18
C TYR A 158 6.84 7.93 8.62
N GLY A 159 7.02 7.79 9.94
CA GLY A 159 8.20 7.16 10.51
C GLY A 159 9.09 8.10 11.33
N GLY A 160 10.20 7.55 11.76
CA GLY A 160 11.20 8.23 12.61
C GLY A 160 11.11 7.88 14.07
#